data_eaa0b506a468c0ca8d8e9da666325f87
#
_entry.id   eaa0b506a468c0ca8d8e9da666325f87
#
_cell.length_a   1.000
_cell.length_b   1.000
_cell.length_c   1.000
_cell.angle_alpha   90.00
_cell.angle_beta   90.00
_cell.angle_gamma   90.00
#
_symmetry.space_group_name_H-M   'P 1'
#
loop_
_entity.id
_entity.type
_entity.pdbx_description
1 polymer ?
#
loop_
_entity_poly.entity_id
_entity_poly.type
_entity_poly.pdbx_seq_one_letter_code
_entity_poly.pdbx_strand_id
1 'polypeptide(L)'
;MKKPILSLLILVFLVINLNAQRKCAVGDASDEKLKRRHEILNTKLQDYYQKYDKQNIFVDNLIRIPVVVHIIHNNTSGKIGGEGNNNISDEQVFSQIRVLNEDYRKKISTPGFNNSPVGTDMNIEFYLADKDPDGNPTLGINRIYSSKSSFDVFDENTLLSSLSYWDSNRYLNIWVTTLKDDFLGYAEFPVGEFDGLELEEVDEAIDGVMIDHRAFGSKTGTSTNGVYTHGRTLTHEIGHWLGLIHTWGDEYCGDDFCNDTPPTESGNLSIKCTPKYSNCRGTRTLNMIENYMDYTADSCMNIFTNDQKSRVRAILEVSKRRKRLITNSEFNLPQTEKLIVKVLENPSSTDYLQFQILLNAFANFNYEIFDASGKQIIQASFEDSPSRLIQIPKIDLGKGIYNLRVKSGEEIVYNRLISQ
;
A
#
# COMPACT_ATOMS: atom_id res chain seq x y z
N MET A 1 75.86 -10.85 2.94
CA MET A 1 74.74 -10.30 3.71
C MET A 1 73.69 -9.87 2.73
N LYS A 2 72.62 -10.67 2.53
CA LYS A 2 71.47 -10.32 1.63
C LYS A 2 70.37 -9.73 2.49
N LYS A 3 69.93 -8.49 2.20
CA LYS A 3 68.79 -7.82 2.88
C LYS A 3 67.49 -8.40 2.28
N PRO A 4 66.48 -8.70 3.09
CA PRO A 4 65.16 -9.03 2.57
C PRO A 4 64.39 -7.78 2.14
N ILE A 5 63.85 -7.79 0.94
CA ILE A 5 62.90 -6.80 0.42
C ILE A 5 61.53 -7.17 1.00
N LEU A 6 61.05 -6.31 1.90
CA LEU A 6 59.69 -6.41 2.45
C LEU A 6 58.68 -5.86 1.42
N SER A 7 57.98 -6.73 0.73
CA SER A 7 56.94 -6.33 -0.23
C SER A 7 55.68 -5.97 0.54
N LEU A 8 55.33 -4.68 0.60
CA LEU A 8 54.13 -4.17 1.21
C LEU A 8 52.97 -4.36 0.24
N LEU A 9 52.15 -5.38 0.47
CA LEU A 9 50.88 -5.56 -0.27
C LEU A 9 49.87 -4.51 0.25
N ILE A 10 49.64 -3.46 -0.52
CA ILE A 10 48.56 -2.51 -0.28
C ILE A 10 47.28 -3.16 -0.78
N LEU A 11 46.45 -3.65 0.14
CA LEU A 11 45.07 -4.10 -0.14
C LEU A 11 44.22 -2.84 -0.34
N VAL A 12 43.95 -2.49 -1.59
CA VAL A 12 42.97 -1.45 -1.93
C VAL A 12 41.58 -2.07 -1.74
N PHE A 13 40.93 -1.78 -0.61
CA PHE A 13 39.50 -2.02 -0.46
C PHE A 13 38.76 -1.08 -1.41
N LEU A 14 38.33 -1.58 -2.56
CA LEU A 14 37.31 -0.94 -3.36
C LEU A 14 36.01 -1.00 -2.54
N VAL A 15 35.68 0.09 -1.87
CA VAL A 15 34.33 0.30 -1.32
C VAL A 15 33.42 0.53 -2.52
N ILE A 16 32.81 -0.54 -3.03
CA ILE A 16 31.71 -0.44 -3.99
C ILE A 16 30.55 0.20 -3.20
N ASN A 17 30.37 1.49 -3.35
CA ASN A 17 29.14 2.15 -2.94
C ASN A 17 28.04 1.59 -3.86
N LEU A 18 27.38 0.52 -3.44
CA LEU A 18 26.09 0.10 -3.99
C LEU A 18 25.11 1.19 -3.58
N ASN A 19 24.98 2.20 -4.43
CA ASN A 19 23.88 3.14 -4.34
C ASN A 19 22.62 2.35 -4.64
N ALA A 20 21.86 1.98 -3.61
CA ALA A 20 20.51 1.46 -3.78
C ALA A 20 19.70 2.57 -4.46
N GLN A 21 19.36 2.37 -5.71
CA GLN A 21 18.56 3.28 -6.52
C GLN A 21 17.12 2.77 -6.50
N ARG A 22 16.14 3.66 -6.30
CA ARG A 22 14.73 3.29 -6.48
C ARG A 22 14.52 2.90 -7.95
N LYS A 23 13.97 1.71 -8.16
CA LYS A 23 13.51 1.25 -9.46
C LYS A 23 12.01 1.02 -9.37
N CYS A 24 11.23 1.98 -9.83
CA CYS A 24 9.82 1.82 -10.15
C CYS A 24 9.72 1.39 -11.61
N ALA A 25 8.87 0.43 -11.91
CA ALA A 25 8.69 -0.06 -13.27
C ALA A 25 7.71 0.81 -14.09
N VAL A 26 7.11 1.84 -13.50
CA VAL A 26 6.30 2.84 -14.20
C VAL A 26 7.21 3.99 -14.59
N GLY A 27 7.24 4.39 -15.88
CA GLY A 27 7.95 5.60 -16.33
C GLY A 27 9.36 5.39 -16.85
N ASP A 28 9.63 4.33 -17.62
CA ASP A 28 10.80 4.36 -18.51
C ASP A 28 10.53 5.35 -19.64
N ALA A 29 11.33 6.44 -19.70
CA ALA A 29 11.24 7.51 -20.71
C ALA A 29 11.35 7.01 -22.16
N SER A 30 11.78 5.77 -22.36
CA SER A 30 11.82 5.11 -23.68
C SER A 30 10.48 4.47 -24.09
N ASP A 31 9.49 4.37 -23.18
CA ASP A 31 8.19 3.77 -23.48
C ASP A 31 7.22 4.80 -24.10
N GLU A 32 7.25 4.91 -25.42
CA GLU A 32 6.31 5.75 -26.18
C GLU A 32 4.84 5.41 -25.91
N LYS A 33 4.53 4.15 -25.55
CA LYS A 33 3.19 3.71 -25.23
C LYS A 33 2.73 4.33 -23.90
N LEU A 34 3.59 4.36 -22.90
CA LEU A 34 3.29 4.99 -21.59
C LEU A 34 3.13 6.51 -21.75
N LYS A 35 4.02 7.17 -22.50
CA LYS A 35 3.91 8.61 -22.79
C LYS A 35 2.59 8.95 -23.46
N ARG A 36 2.20 8.19 -24.46
CA ARG A 36 0.90 8.35 -25.13
C ARG A 36 -0.27 8.15 -24.17
N ARG A 37 -0.16 7.20 -23.26
CA ARG A 37 -1.17 6.97 -22.21
C ARG A 37 -1.32 8.20 -21.32
N HIS A 38 -0.24 8.79 -20.85
CA HIS A 38 -0.25 10.01 -20.04
C HIS A 38 -0.91 11.18 -20.78
N GLU A 39 -0.58 11.40 -22.06
CA GLU A 39 -1.17 12.46 -22.89
C GLU A 39 -2.69 12.28 -23.04
N ILE A 40 -3.14 11.04 -23.31
CA ILE A 40 -4.56 10.72 -23.46
C ILE A 40 -5.31 10.96 -22.17
N LEU A 41 -4.80 10.43 -21.04
CA LEU A 41 -5.40 10.65 -19.72
C LEU A 41 -5.49 12.15 -19.42
N ASN A 42 -4.40 12.88 -19.65
CA ASN A 42 -4.39 14.31 -19.39
C ASN A 42 -5.42 15.06 -20.26
N THR A 43 -5.58 14.71 -21.53
CA THR A 43 -6.62 15.28 -22.40
C THR A 43 -8.01 15.06 -21.82
N LYS A 44 -8.32 13.82 -21.35
CA LYS A 44 -9.61 13.51 -20.72
C LYS A 44 -9.83 14.28 -19.41
N LEU A 45 -8.78 14.49 -18.63
CA LEU A 45 -8.86 15.30 -17.41
C LEU A 45 -9.09 16.78 -17.73
N GLN A 46 -8.49 17.32 -18.78
CA GLN A 46 -8.75 18.70 -19.22
C GLN A 46 -10.21 18.87 -19.66
N ASP A 47 -10.76 17.94 -20.46
CA ASP A 47 -12.18 17.94 -20.82
C ASP A 47 -13.09 17.91 -19.58
N TYR A 48 -12.73 17.12 -18.58
CA TYR A 48 -13.44 17.04 -17.32
C TYR A 48 -13.39 18.37 -16.55
N TYR A 49 -12.21 19.01 -16.44
CA TYR A 49 -12.04 20.29 -15.77
C TYR A 49 -12.72 21.46 -16.50
N GLN A 50 -12.88 21.40 -17.81
CA GLN A 50 -13.66 22.39 -18.56
C GLN A 50 -15.16 22.29 -18.27
N LYS A 51 -15.64 21.07 -18.07
CA LYS A 51 -17.06 20.80 -17.80
C LYS A 51 -17.46 21.08 -16.36
N TYR A 52 -16.54 20.90 -15.44
CA TYR A 52 -16.77 21.05 -14.01
C TYR A 52 -15.74 22.03 -13.42
N ASP A 53 -16.21 23.04 -12.68
CA ASP A 53 -15.33 24.01 -12.02
C ASP A 53 -14.41 23.29 -11.02
N LYS A 54 -13.09 23.43 -11.20
CA LYS A 54 -12.07 22.79 -10.34
C LYS A 54 -12.31 23.01 -8.84
N GLN A 55 -12.86 24.17 -8.46
CA GLN A 55 -13.11 24.51 -7.05
C GLN A 55 -14.39 23.87 -6.48
N ASN A 56 -15.33 23.47 -7.33
CA ASN A 56 -16.62 22.90 -6.92
C ASN A 56 -16.72 21.38 -7.11
N ILE A 57 -15.74 20.74 -7.77
CA ILE A 57 -15.74 19.31 -8.06
C ILE A 57 -15.52 18.49 -6.79
N PHE A 58 -14.85 19.07 -5.80
CA PHE A 58 -14.37 18.31 -4.66
C PHE A 58 -15.23 18.59 -3.42
N VAL A 59 -16.36 17.87 -3.34
CA VAL A 59 -16.89 17.60 -2.00
C VAL A 59 -15.75 16.86 -1.27
N ASP A 60 -15.24 17.48 -0.20
CA ASP A 60 -14.08 16.95 0.57
C ASP A 60 -14.49 15.71 1.38
N ASN A 61 -15.15 14.76 0.70
CA ASN A 61 -15.59 13.51 1.28
C ASN A 61 -14.40 12.57 1.42
N LEU A 62 -14.34 11.93 2.57
CA LEU A 62 -13.42 10.83 2.80
C LEU A 62 -13.74 9.67 1.84
N ILE A 63 -12.74 9.25 1.07
CA ILE A 63 -12.81 8.06 0.20
C ILE A 63 -12.15 6.91 0.93
N ARG A 64 -12.81 5.78 0.99
CA ARG A 64 -12.29 4.55 1.60
C ARG A 64 -12.12 3.47 0.55
N ILE A 65 -10.91 2.92 0.44
CA ILE A 65 -10.53 1.94 -0.58
C ILE A 65 -10.27 0.59 0.11
N PRO A 66 -11.06 -0.45 -0.20
CA PRO A 66 -10.83 -1.80 0.29
C PRO A 66 -9.62 -2.42 -0.41
N VAL A 67 -8.70 -2.96 0.37
CA VAL A 67 -7.44 -3.54 -0.08
C VAL A 67 -7.42 -5.04 0.18
N VAL A 68 -6.93 -5.81 -0.77
CA VAL A 68 -6.49 -7.19 -0.55
C VAL A 68 -4.99 -7.30 -0.81
N VAL A 69 -4.28 -7.93 0.13
CA VAL A 69 -2.84 -8.19 0.02
C VAL A 69 -2.62 -9.66 -0.31
N HIS A 70 -2.16 -9.94 -1.52
CA HIS A 70 -1.79 -11.27 -1.99
C HIS A 70 -0.32 -11.49 -1.72
N ILE A 71 0.03 -12.31 -0.74
CA ILE A 71 1.40 -12.65 -0.40
C ILE A 71 1.78 -13.90 -1.20
N ILE A 72 2.53 -13.71 -2.29
CA ILE A 72 3.00 -14.79 -3.14
C ILE A 72 4.40 -15.19 -2.69
N HIS A 73 4.52 -16.35 -2.06
CA HIS A 73 5.74 -16.77 -1.38
C HIS A 73 6.24 -18.14 -1.86
N ASN A 74 7.54 -18.36 -1.75
CA ASN A 74 8.18 -19.65 -2.09
C ASN A 74 8.63 -20.46 -0.85
N ASN A 75 8.16 -20.09 0.33
CA ASN A 75 8.50 -20.81 1.56
C ASN A 75 7.74 -22.13 1.64
N THR A 76 8.43 -23.23 1.43
CA THR A 76 7.88 -24.60 1.43
C THR A 76 7.41 -25.07 2.80
N SER A 77 7.90 -24.48 3.89
CA SER A 77 7.47 -24.84 5.25
C SER A 77 6.14 -24.16 5.67
N GLY A 78 5.65 -23.19 4.86
CA GLY A 78 4.50 -22.39 5.22
C GLY A 78 4.73 -21.43 6.40
N LYS A 79 5.97 -21.36 6.96
CA LYS A 79 6.27 -20.45 8.07
C LYS A 79 5.98 -19.00 7.69
N ILE A 80 5.25 -18.31 8.54
CA ILE A 80 4.92 -16.89 8.40
C ILE A 80 5.96 -16.05 9.13
N GLY A 81 6.43 -14.98 8.46
CA GLY A 81 7.40 -14.04 9.02
C GLY A 81 8.80 -14.60 9.18
N GLY A 82 9.68 -13.76 9.68
CA GLY A 82 11.12 -14.03 9.86
C GLY A 82 12.00 -13.36 8.83
N GLU A 83 13.28 -13.26 9.14
CA GLU A 83 14.27 -12.62 8.28
C GLU A 83 14.37 -13.32 6.91
N GLY A 84 14.35 -12.54 5.84
CA GLY A 84 14.47 -13.03 4.47
C GLY A 84 13.30 -13.88 3.96
N ASN A 85 12.23 -14.06 4.75
CA ASN A 85 11.07 -14.87 4.39
C ASN A 85 10.01 -14.03 3.68
N ASN A 86 9.81 -14.27 2.37
CA ASN A 86 8.80 -13.55 1.59
C ASN A 86 7.34 -13.95 1.91
N ASN A 87 7.11 -14.98 2.75
CA ASN A 87 5.83 -15.19 3.43
C ASN A 87 5.76 -14.26 4.65
N ILE A 88 5.62 -12.97 4.38
CA ILE A 88 5.69 -11.91 5.39
C ILE A 88 4.61 -12.02 6.47
N SER A 89 4.87 -11.43 7.62
CA SER A 89 3.91 -11.46 8.74
C SER A 89 2.73 -10.50 8.56
N ASP A 90 1.63 -10.75 9.28
CA ASP A 90 0.48 -9.85 9.30
C ASP A 90 0.86 -8.48 9.88
N GLU A 91 1.78 -8.42 10.86
CA GLU A 91 2.29 -7.17 11.42
C GLU A 91 2.98 -6.32 10.37
N GLN A 92 3.69 -6.94 9.40
CA GLN A 92 4.31 -6.22 8.29
C GLN A 92 3.22 -5.64 7.37
N VAL A 93 2.15 -6.40 7.08
CA VAL A 93 0.99 -5.91 6.32
C VAL A 93 0.32 -4.74 7.06
N PHE A 94 0.05 -4.89 8.35
CA PHE A 94 -0.58 -3.85 9.15
C PHE A 94 0.26 -2.57 9.19
N SER A 95 1.59 -2.71 9.31
CA SER A 95 2.49 -1.56 9.30
C SER A 95 2.40 -0.79 7.97
N GLN A 96 2.22 -1.50 6.84
CA GLN A 96 2.08 -0.88 5.53
C GLN A 96 0.75 -0.13 5.38
N ILE A 97 -0.37 -0.73 5.80
CA ILE A 97 -1.68 -0.04 5.75
C ILE A 97 -1.67 1.21 6.64
N ARG A 98 -0.98 1.16 7.78
CA ARG A 98 -0.78 2.34 8.63
C ARG A 98 -0.05 3.44 7.89
N VAL A 99 1.08 3.14 7.24
CA VAL A 99 1.86 4.12 6.47
C VAL A 99 1.02 4.75 5.37
N LEU A 100 0.26 3.96 4.60
CA LEU A 100 -0.64 4.50 3.57
C LEU A 100 -1.61 5.54 4.15
N ASN A 101 -2.21 5.23 5.29
CA ASN A 101 -3.16 6.15 5.93
C ASN A 101 -2.47 7.36 6.59
N GLU A 102 -1.24 7.24 7.04
CA GLU A 102 -0.45 8.38 7.50
C GLU A 102 -0.12 9.34 6.36
N ASP A 103 0.30 8.80 5.24
CA ASP A 103 0.77 9.54 4.07
C ASP A 103 -0.41 10.18 3.29
N TYR A 104 -1.45 9.42 2.93
CA TYR A 104 -2.61 9.89 2.18
C TYR A 104 -3.54 10.80 2.99
N ARG A 105 -3.46 10.76 4.32
CA ARG A 105 -4.19 11.64 5.24
C ARG A 105 -3.33 12.77 5.81
N LYS A 106 -2.09 12.93 5.36
CA LYS A 106 -1.16 13.94 5.91
C LYS A 106 -1.27 14.00 7.44
N LYS A 107 -1.28 12.83 8.08
CA LYS A 107 -1.70 12.66 9.47
C LYS A 107 -0.75 13.38 10.44
N ILE A 108 -1.29 14.29 11.24
CA ILE A 108 -0.52 15.05 12.23
C ILE A 108 0.19 14.10 13.21
N SER A 109 1.41 14.47 13.60
CA SER A 109 2.28 13.71 14.52
C SER A 109 2.76 12.36 13.97
N THR A 110 2.73 12.18 12.66
CA THR A 110 3.33 11.03 11.98
C THR A 110 4.38 11.47 10.96
N PRO A 111 5.23 10.56 10.45
CA PRO A 111 6.17 10.88 9.39
C PRO A 111 5.54 11.32 8.05
N GLY A 112 4.25 11.05 7.83
CA GLY A 112 3.48 11.54 6.67
C GLY A 112 3.07 13.01 6.77
N PHE A 113 3.28 13.67 7.92
CA PHE A 113 2.91 15.07 8.10
C PHE A 113 3.97 16.04 7.58
N ASN A 114 3.52 17.15 7.00
CA ASN A 114 4.35 18.28 6.58
C ASN A 114 3.63 19.61 6.81
N ASN A 115 4.39 20.70 6.88
CA ASN A 115 3.88 22.08 7.02
C ASN A 115 3.89 22.86 5.70
N SER A 116 4.13 22.22 4.57
CA SER A 116 4.14 22.89 3.27
C SER A 116 2.77 23.49 2.95
N PRO A 117 2.70 24.74 2.44
CA PRO A 117 1.44 25.37 2.06
C PRO A 117 0.78 24.68 0.86
N VAL A 118 1.54 23.97 0.03
CA VAL A 118 1.01 23.18 -1.10
C VAL A 118 0.74 21.72 -0.73
N GLY A 119 1.25 21.26 0.42
CA GLY A 119 1.01 19.90 0.90
C GLY A 119 -0.43 19.71 1.38
N THR A 120 -1.06 18.62 0.95
CA THR A 120 -2.49 18.37 1.18
C THR A 120 -2.77 17.03 1.85
N ASP A 121 -3.91 16.94 2.54
CA ASP A 121 -4.57 15.67 2.88
C ASP A 121 -5.34 15.20 1.64
N MET A 122 -4.97 14.05 1.08
CA MET A 122 -5.65 13.45 -0.09
C MET A 122 -7.08 13.05 0.23
N ASN A 123 -7.40 12.93 1.53
CA ASN A 123 -8.68 12.49 2.06
C ASN A 123 -9.07 11.09 1.53
N ILE A 124 -8.09 10.20 1.45
CA ILE A 124 -8.23 8.79 1.06
C ILE A 124 -7.72 7.92 2.22
N GLU A 125 -8.50 6.91 2.57
CA GLU A 125 -8.12 5.88 3.54
C GLU A 125 -8.16 4.50 2.90
N PHE A 126 -7.21 3.66 3.27
CA PHE A 126 -7.09 2.28 2.85
C PHE A 126 -7.41 1.36 4.02
N TYR A 127 -8.20 0.34 3.78
CA TYR A 127 -8.52 -0.67 4.80
C TYR A 127 -8.47 -2.06 4.20
N LEU A 128 -8.01 -3.03 4.98
CA LEU A 128 -8.03 -4.43 4.56
C LEU A 128 -9.46 -4.91 4.42
N ALA A 129 -9.76 -5.58 3.32
CA ALA A 129 -11.10 -6.10 3.05
C ALA A 129 -11.57 -7.05 4.16
N ASP A 130 -12.80 -6.90 4.61
CA ASP A 130 -13.41 -7.73 5.64
C ASP A 130 -14.25 -8.88 5.08
N LYS A 131 -14.48 -8.90 3.75
CA LYS A 131 -15.13 -9.95 2.99
C LYS A 131 -14.31 -10.32 1.77
N ASP A 132 -14.24 -11.60 1.47
CA ASP A 132 -13.68 -12.11 0.22
C ASP A 132 -14.69 -11.93 -0.96
N PRO A 133 -14.32 -12.28 -2.22
CA PRO A 133 -15.24 -12.20 -3.36
C PRO A 133 -16.54 -12.99 -3.22
N ASP A 134 -16.54 -14.05 -2.43
CA ASP A 134 -17.70 -14.91 -2.17
C ASP A 134 -18.54 -14.42 -0.98
N GLY A 135 -18.11 -13.33 -0.34
CA GLY A 135 -18.78 -12.72 0.82
C GLY A 135 -18.41 -13.32 2.17
N ASN A 136 -17.45 -14.24 2.21
CA ASN A 136 -16.98 -14.82 3.47
C ASN A 136 -16.09 -13.81 4.22
N PRO A 137 -16.09 -13.87 5.56
CA PRO A 137 -15.21 -13.05 6.39
C PRO A 137 -13.74 -13.32 6.11
N THR A 138 -12.94 -12.24 5.99
CA THR A 138 -11.50 -12.30 5.75
C THR A 138 -10.77 -11.18 6.48
N LEU A 139 -9.43 -11.24 6.53
CA LEU A 139 -8.57 -10.13 6.92
C LEU A 139 -8.05 -9.32 5.74
N GLY A 140 -8.47 -9.64 4.49
CA GLY A 140 -7.89 -9.04 3.30
C GLY A 140 -6.43 -9.42 3.07
N ILE A 141 -5.95 -10.51 3.68
CA ILE A 141 -4.60 -11.06 3.51
C ILE A 141 -4.73 -12.47 2.95
N ASN A 142 -4.25 -12.66 1.73
CA ASN A 142 -4.30 -13.93 1.03
C ASN A 142 -2.89 -14.46 0.78
N ARG A 143 -2.59 -15.70 1.22
CA ARG A 143 -1.25 -16.30 1.13
C ARG A 143 -1.24 -17.43 0.12
N ILE A 144 -0.38 -17.34 -0.88
CA ILE A 144 -0.29 -18.30 -1.98
C ILE A 144 1.15 -18.79 -2.12
N TYR A 145 1.32 -20.10 -2.03
CA TYR A 145 2.59 -20.72 -2.34
C TYR A 145 2.83 -20.76 -3.85
N SER A 146 4.01 -20.33 -4.28
CA SER A 146 4.53 -20.52 -5.62
C SER A 146 5.95 -21.05 -5.54
N SER A 147 6.31 -22.00 -6.41
CA SER A 147 7.68 -22.51 -6.48
C SER A 147 8.66 -21.50 -7.09
N LYS A 148 8.17 -20.41 -7.72
CA LYS A 148 9.02 -19.33 -8.24
C LYS A 148 9.63 -18.52 -7.12
N SER A 149 10.92 -18.23 -7.25
CA SER A 149 11.66 -17.43 -6.28
C SER A 149 11.50 -15.90 -6.50
N SER A 150 11.16 -15.48 -7.71
CA SER A 150 10.97 -14.07 -8.07
C SER A 150 10.16 -13.93 -9.35
N PHE A 151 9.59 -12.75 -9.57
CA PHE A 151 8.77 -12.42 -10.74
C PHE A 151 9.31 -11.18 -11.46
N ASP A 152 9.26 -11.22 -12.79
CA ASP A 152 9.49 -10.07 -13.64
C ASP A 152 8.22 -9.24 -13.75
N VAL A 153 8.30 -7.94 -13.50
CA VAL A 153 7.12 -7.06 -13.47
C VAL A 153 6.55 -6.74 -14.85
N PHE A 154 7.32 -6.96 -15.92
CA PHE A 154 6.88 -6.71 -17.29
C PHE A 154 6.43 -8.01 -17.98
N ASP A 155 7.26 -9.04 -17.93
CA ASP A 155 7.04 -10.28 -18.67
C ASP A 155 6.18 -11.30 -17.89
N GLU A 156 6.09 -11.17 -16.56
CA GLU A 156 5.41 -12.14 -15.69
C GLU A 156 4.32 -11.53 -14.80
N ASN A 157 3.91 -10.27 -15.06
CA ASN A 157 2.83 -9.61 -14.31
C ASN A 157 1.51 -10.38 -14.36
N THR A 158 1.09 -10.83 -15.56
CA THR A 158 -0.10 -11.65 -15.75
C THR A 158 0.02 -13.01 -15.05
N LEU A 159 1.20 -13.64 -15.08
CA LEU A 159 1.44 -14.87 -14.35
C LEU A 159 1.31 -14.63 -12.84
N LEU A 160 1.91 -13.56 -12.32
CA LEU A 160 1.85 -13.23 -10.90
C LEU A 160 0.39 -12.99 -10.45
N SER A 161 -0.35 -12.18 -11.18
CA SER A 161 -1.74 -11.88 -10.84
C SER A 161 -2.66 -13.10 -10.96
N SER A 162 -2.40 -14.00 -11.92
CA SER A 162 -3.19 -15.22 -12.10
C SER A 162 -3.11 -16.20 -10.93
N LEU A 163 -2.07 -16.10 -10.08
CA LEU A 163 -1.95 -16.93 -8.89
C LEU A 163 -3.00 -16.57 -7.82
N SER A 164 -3.41 -15.32 -7.78
CA SER A 164 -4.49 -14.84 -6.92
C SER A 164 -4.94 -13.44 -7.37
N TYR A 165 -6.20 -13.30 -7.67
CA TYR A 165 -6.83 -12.06 -8.10
C TYR A 165 -8.21 -11.92 -7.49
N TRP A 166 -8.55 -10.73 -7.01
CA TRP A 166 -9.90 -10.36 -6.62
C TRP A 166 -10.41 -9.25 -7.54
N ASP A 167 -11.69 -9.24 -7.83
CA ASP A 167 -12.33 -8.29 -8.76
C ASP A 167 -11.90 -6.83 -8.47
N SER A 168 -11.18 -6.21 -9.41
CA SER A 168 -10.64 -4.84 -9.28
C SER A 168 -11.71 -3.75 -9.25
N ASN A 169 -12.98 -4.09 -9.60
CA ASN A 169 -14.12 -3.20 -9.38
C ASN A 169 -14.54 -3.13 -7.90
N ARG A 170 -14.01 -4.03 -7.07
CA ARG A 170 -14.37 -4.19 -5.65
C ARG A 170 -13.19 -4.04 -4.71
N TYR A 171 -11.96 -4.33 -5.17
CA TYR A 171 -10.76 -4.36 -4.33
C TYR A 171 -9.57 -3.75 -5.05
N LEU A 172 -8.73 -3.01 -4.32
CA LEU A 172 -7.37 -2.74 -4.74
C LEU A 172 -6.53 -4.00 -4.47
N ASN A 173 -6.05 -4.65 -5.53
CA ASN A 173 -5.15 -5.80 -5.42
C ASN A 173 -3.71 -5.32 -5.19
N ILE A 174 -3.04 -5.87 -4.19
CA ILE A 174 -1.61 -5.65 -3.92
C ILE A 174 -0.91 -7.00 -3.86
N TRP A 175 -0.05 -7.29 -4.84
CA TRP A 175 0.76 -8.51 -4.86
C TRP A 175 2.12 -8.24 -4.24
N VAL A 176 2.41 -8.92 -3.12
CA VAL A 176 3.68 -8.84 -2.41
C VAL A 176 4.48 -10.10 -2.67
N THR A 177 5.66 -9.94 -3.26
CA THR A 177 6.55 -11.07 -3.61
C THR A 177 8.01 -10.62 -3.66
N THR A 178 8.90 -11.43 -4.22
CA THR A 178 10.24 -11.00 -4.62
C THR A 178 10.19 -10.57 -6.08
N LEU A 179 10.57 -9.34 -6.39
CA LEU A 179 10.67 -8.84 -7.75
C LEU A 179 12.09 -9.03 -8.30
N LYS A 180 12.21 -9.29 -9.62
CA LYS A 180 13.49 -9.39 -10.32
C LYS A 180 14.14 -8.02 -10.51
N ASP A 181 15.43 -8.01 -10.80
CA ASP A 181 16.23 -6.87 -11.24
C ASP A 181 16.21 -5.67 -10.28
N ASP A 182 15.98 -5.96 -8.98
CA ASP A 182 15.88 -4.96 -7.91
C ASP A 182 14.77 -3.93 -8.11
N PHE A 183 13.73 -4.27 -8.88
CA PHE A 183 12.51 -3.47 -8.89
C PHE A 183 11.87 -3.47 -7.51
N LEU A 184 11.43 -2.29 -7.07
CA LEU A 184 10.76 -2.13 -5.79
C LEU A 184 9.25 -2.27 -5.92
N GLY A 185 8.69 -1.80 -7.04
CA GLY A 185 7.26 -1.86 -7.32
C GLY A 185 6.90 -1.61 -8.77
N TYR A 186 5.64 -1.88 -9.07
CA TYR A 186 4.95 -1.61 -10.32
C TYR A 186 3.47 -1.35 -10.02
N ALA A 187 2.86 -0.43 -10.72
CA ALA A 187 1.43 -0.16 -10.65
C ALA A 187 0.80 -0.11 -12.02
N GLU A 188 -0.38 -0.70 -12.18
CA GLU A 188 -1.17 -0.54 -13.40
C GLU A 188 -1.81 0.84 -13.43
N PHE A 189 -1.52 1.60 -14.51
CA PHE A 189 -1.98 2.97 -14.67
C PHE A 189 -3.42 3.02 -15.22
N PRO A 190 -4.31 3.94 -14.78
CA PRO A 190 -5.75 3.87 -15.05
C PRO A 190 -6.18 4.29 -16.47
N VAL A 191 -5.44 3.96 -17.52
CA VAL A 191 -5.62 4.52 -18.86
C VAL A 191 -6.57 3.74 -19.76
N GLY A 192 -6.64 2.42 -19.62
CA GLY A 192 -7.45 1.56 -20.50
C GLY A 192 -8.95 1.55 -20.24
N GLU A 193 -9.40 2.35 -19.28
CA GLU A 193 -10.78 2.34 -18.80
C GLU A 193 -11.66 3.41 -19.46
N PHE A 194 -11.13 4.22 -20.35
CA PHE A 194 -11.83 5.38 -20.92
C PHE A 194 -12.55 5.03 -22.21
N ASP A 195 -13.84 5.43 -22.35
CA ASP A 195 -14.59 5.27 -23.58
C ASP A 195 -13.91 6.02 -24.74
N GLY A 196 -13.81 5.37 -25.90
CA GLY A 196 -13.26 5.93 -27.12
C GLY A 196 -11.73 5.93 -27.17
N LEU A 197 -11.07 5.22 -26.28
CA LEU A 197 -9.68 4.88 -26.40
C LEU A 197 -9.58 3.43 -26.87
N GLU A 198 -9.29 3.24 -28.17
CA GLU A 198 -8.84 1.96 -28.74
C GLU A 198 -7.40 1.70 -28.29
N LEU A 199 -7.21 1.55 -26.96
CA LEU A 199 -5.98 1.01 -26.42
C LEU A 199 -6.13 -0.50 -26.43
N GLU A 200 -5.05 -1.21 -26.77
CA GLU A 200 -4.95 -2.65 -26.59
C GLU A 200 -5.51 -3.04 -25.22
N GLU A 201 -6.16 -4.21 -25.17
CA GLU A 201 -6.83 -4.73 -23.97
C GLU A 201 -5.95 -4.50 -22.74
N VAL A 202 -6.38 -3.56 -21.90
CA VAL A 202 -5.78 -3.42 -20.57
C VAL A 202 -6.26 -4.63 -19.80
N ASP A 203 -5.33 -5.50 -19.45
CA ASP A 203 -5.63 -6.70 -18.71
C ASP A 203 -6.18 -6.32 -17.32
N GLU A 204 -7.48 -6.48 -17.15
CA GLU A 204 -8.16 -6.22 -15.88
C GLU A 204 -7.56 -7.06 -14.75
N ALA A 205 -7.01 -8.23 -15.08
CA ALA A 205 -6.43 -9.15 -14.11
C ALA A 205 -5.12 -8.64 -13.49
N ILE A 206 -4.44 -7.66 -14.09
CA ILE A 206 -3.24 -7.03 -13.52
C ILE A 206 -3.52 -5.70 -12.82
N ASP A 207 -4.78 -5.26 -12.78
CA ASP A 207 -5.14 -3.96 -12.19
C ASP A 207 -4.91 -3.96 -10.67
N GLY A 208 -3.85 -3.29 -10.27
CA GLY A 208 -3.38 -3.21 -8.89
C GLY A 208 -1.93 -2.78 -8.80
N VAL A 209 -1.27 -3.21 -7.73
CA VAL A 209 0.14 -2.90 -7.44
C VAL A 209 0.92 -4.17 -7.15
N MET A 210 2.07 -4.33 -7.78
CA MET A 210 3.06 -5.38 -7.47
C MET A 210 4.21 -4.76 -6.70
N ILE A 211 4.65 -5.38 -5.62
CA ILE A 211 5.66 -4.79 -4.73
C ILE A 211 6.61 -5.83 -4.17
N ASP A 212 7.90 -5.47 -4.09
CA ASP A 212 8.89 -6.31 -3.43
C ASP A 212 8.66 -6.33 -1.91
N HIS A 213 8.67 -7.51 -1.33
CA HIS A 213 8.41 -7.71 0.10
C HIS A 213 9.39 -6.95 1.01
N ARG A 214 10.59 -6.59 0.51
CA ARG A 214 11.61 -5.82 1.25
C ARG A 214 11.32 -4.32 1.29
N ALA A 215 10.46 -3.83 0.37
CA ALA A 215 10.01 -2.44 0.29
C ALA A 215 8.57 -2.25 0.80
N PHE A 216 7.95 -3.32 1.31
CA PHE A 216 6.59 -3.34 1.83
C PHE A 216 6.59 -3.36 3.36
N GLY A 217 5.90 -2.41 4.00
CA GLY A 217 5.89 -2.23 5.45
C GLY A 217 6.94 -1.22 5.95
N SER A 218 6.81 -0.80 7.18
CA SER A 218 7.70 0.20 7.80
C SER A 218 8.52 -0.39 8.92
N LYS A 219 9.82 -0.57 8.68
CA LYS A 219 10.80 -1.10 9.67
C LYS A 219 10.35 -2.38 10.36
N THR A 220 9.64 -3.23 9.63
CA THR A 220 8.98 -4.44 10.16
C THR A 220 9.28 -5.63 9.26
N GLY A 221 9.50 -6.81 9.84
CA GLY A 221 9.70 -8.06 9.10
C GLY A 221 10.87 -8.00 8.13
N THR A 222 10.63 -8.20 6.84
CA THR A 222 11.67 -8.14 5.80
C THR A 222 12.03 -6.73 5.36
N SER A 223 11.24 -5.72 5.74
CA SER A 223 11.46 -4.31 5.44
C SER A 223 12.20 -3.58 6.59
N THR A 224 13.36 -4.07 6.99
CA THR A 224 14.13 -3.53 8.13
C THR A 224 15.40 -2.82 7.72
N ASN A 225 16.04 -3.28 6.65
CA ASN A 225 17.35 -2.81 6.21
C ASN A 225 17.28 -2.11 4.85
N GLY A 226 17.86 -0.92 4.75
CA GLY A 226 17.91 -0.15 3.51
C GLY A 226 17.21 1.20 3.59
N VAL A 227 17.18 1.88 2.47
CA VAL A 227 16.63 3.26 2.35
C VAL A 227 15.16 3.30 1.95
N TYR A 228 14.63 2.18 1.43
CA TYR A 228 13.24 2.03 0.99
C TYR A 228 12.48 1.07 1.93
N THR A 229 12.50 1.38 3.22
CA THR A 229 11.97 0.51 4.28
C THR A 229 11.02 1.24 5.24
N HIS A 230 10.46 2.37 4.82
CA HIS A 230 9.44 3.09 5.58
C HIS A 230 8.05 2.99 4.92
N GLY A 231 7.88 2.08 3.93
CA GLY A 231 6.62 1.81 3.26
C GLY A 231 6.20 2.83 2.18
N ARG A 232 7.07 3.82 1.85
CA ARG A 232 6.73 4.86 0.86
C ARG A 232 6.84 4.39 -0.57
N THR A 233 7.44 3.24 -0.82
CA THR A 233 7.36 2.61 -2.14
C THR A 233 5.91 2.29 -2.49
N LEU A 234 5.13 1.68 -1.58
CA LEU A 234 3.72 1.43 -1.87
C LEU A 234 2.89 2.72 -1.97
N THR A 235 3.19 3.75 -1.17
CA THR A 235 2.56 5.08 -1.29
C THR A 235 2.78 5.66 -2.69
N HIS A 236 4.00 5.54 -3.23
CA HIS A 236 4.39 5.95 -4.57
C HIS A 236 3.63 5.15 -5.66
N GLU A 237 3.66 3.82 -5.60
CA GLU A 237 3.00 2.97 -6.60
C GLU A 237 1.48 3.17 -6.63
N ILE A 238 0.84 3.33 -5.47
CA ILE A 238 -0.59 3.69 -5.41
C ILE A 238 -0.83 5.08 -6.02
N GLY A 239 0.12 6.02 -5.91
CA GLY A 239 0.07 7.29 -6.63
C GLY A 239 -0.07 7.08 -8.14
N HIS A 240 0.72 6.19 -8.74
CA HIS A 240 0.61 5.81 -10.15
C HIS A 240 -0.72 5.10 -10.45
N TRP A 241 -1.14 4.17 -9.60
CA TRP A 241 -2.42 3.49 -9.73
C TRP A 241 -3.61 4.48 -9.68
N LEU A 242 -3.45 5.60 -8.99
CA LEU A 242 -4.38 6.74 -8.96
C LEU A 242 -4.10 7.76 -10.08
N GLY A 243 -3.16 7.49 -11.01
CA GLY A 243 -2.87 8.28 -12.20
C GLY A 243 -1.96 9.48 -12.00
N LEU A 244 -1.20 9.53 -10.90
CA LEU A 244 -0.11 10.48 -10.75
C LEU A 244 1.09 10.03 -11.58
N ILE A 245 1.88 11.00 -12.03
CA ILE A 245 3.10 10.84 -12.81
C ILE A 245 4.26 11.30 -11.94
N HIS A 246 5.47 10.84 -12.24
CA HIS A 246 6.66 11.32 -11.55
C HIS A 246 6.81 12.84 -11.67
N THR A 247 7.37 13.50 -10.67
CA THR A 247 7.53 14.96 -10.62
C THR A 247 8.35 15.56 -11.76
N TRP A 248 9.10 14.75 -12.50
CA TRP A 248 9.84 15.17 -13.71
C TRP A 248 9.14 14.81 -15.02
N GLY A 249 7.88 14.32 -14.97
CA GLY A 249 7.07 14.01 -16.15
C GLY A 249 7.61 12.87 -17.02
N ASP A 250 8.41 11.96 -16.44
CA ASP A 250 9.04 10.80 -17.11
C ASP A 250 9.95 11.13 -18.31
N GLU A 251 10.36 12.39 -18.43
CA GLU A 251 11.36 12.86 -19.39
C GLU A 251 12.16 14.02 -18.81
N TYR A 252 13.28 14.38 -19.45
CA TYR A 252 14.11 15.51 -19.00
C TYR A 252 13.31 16.81 -19.01
N CYS A 253 13.09 17.39 -17.81
CA CYS A 253 12.25 18.59 -17.64
C CYS A 253 10.82 18.44 -18.20
N GLY A 254 10.25 17.26 -18.11
CA GLY A 254 8.87 16.96 -18.51
C GLY A 254 7.84 17.63 -17.60
N ASP A 255 6.58 17.29 -17.85
CA ASP A 255 5.42 17.87 -17.16
C ASP A 255 4.63 16.75 -16.45
N ASP A 256 4.45 16.86 -15.15
CA ASP A 256 3.61 15.95 -14.36
C ASP A 256 2.14 16.43 -14.29
N PHE A 257 1.82 17.51 -14.99
CA PHE A 257 0.50 18.15 -15.05
C PHE A 257 -0.04 18.65 -13.70
N CYS A 258 0.87 18.97 -12.77
CA CYS A 258 0.59 19.59 -11.48
C CYS A 258 1.39 20.89 -11.37
N ASN A 259 0.70 22.04 -11.32
CA ASN A 259 1.37 23.34 -11.36
C ASN A 259 2.07 23.72 -10.05
N ASP A 260 1.75 23.03 -8.96
CA ASP A 260 2.31 23.27 -7.64
C ASP A 260 3.50 22.34 -7.31
N THR A 261 3.92 21.50 -8.27
CA THR A 261 5.18 20.78 -8.28
C THR A 261 6.22 21.58 -9.09
N PRO A 262 7.43 21.85 -8.55
CA PRO A 262 8.47 22.57 -9.29
C PRO A 262 8.99 21.77 -10.49
N PRO A 263 9.22 22.40 -11.66
CA PRO A 263 9.86 21.72 -12.80
C PRO A 263 11.20 21.07 -12.39
N THR A 264 11.32 19.78 -12.65
CA THR A 264 12.43 18.93 -12.22
C THR A 264 13.09 18.26 -13.41
N GLU A 265 14.44 18.24 -13.48
CA GLU A 265 15.19 17.70 -14.61
C GLU A 265 15.03 16.17 -14.74
N SER A 266 15.02 15.47 -13.60
CA SER A 266 14.93 14.01 -13.51
C SER A 266 14.66 13.59 -12.07
N GLY A 267 14.36 12.32 -11.82
CA GLY A 267 14.19 11.79 -10.48
C GLY A 267 15.40 12.03 -9.56
N ASN A 268 15.13 12.35 -8.33
CA ASN A 268 16.17 12.60 -7.32
C ASN A 268 16.56 11.28 -6.64
N LEU A 269 17.68 10.70 -7.05
CA LEU A 269 18.19 9.43 -6.54
C LEU A 269 18.98 9.58 -5.23
N SER A 270 18.73 10.63 -4.45
CA SER A 270 19.47 10.89 -3.22
C SER A 270 18.95 10.04 -2.07
N ILE A 271 19.85 9.35 -1.40
CA ILE A 271 19.57 8.64 -0.15
C ILE A 271 19.61 9.58 1.08
N LYS A 272 19.94 10.83 0.86
CA LYS A 272 20.00 11.89 1.90
C LYS A 272 18.97 12.96 1.56
N CYS A 273 18.26 13.46 2.54
CA CYS A 273 17.28 14.53 2.39
C CYS A 273 17.97 15.90 2.21
N THR A 274 18.81 16.03 1.19
CA THR A 274 19.53 17.26 0.90
C THR A 274 18.88 18.01 -0.25
N PRO A 275 18.75 19.35 -0.17
CA PRO A 275 18.17 20.16 -1.23
C PRO A 275 18.79 19.87 -2.59
N LYS A 276 17.98 19.65 -3.59
CA LYS A 276 18.33 19.48 -5.01
C LYS A 276 17.75 20.62 -5.82
N TYR A 277 18.40 20.95 -6.92
CA TYR A 277 17.99 22.02 -7.80
C TYR A 277 18.02 21.53 -9.25
N SER A 278 17.06 21.97 -10.00
CA SER A 278 16.95 21.79 -11.46
C SER A 278 16.99 23.12 -12.18
N ASN A 279 17.32 23.11 -13.47
CA ASN A 279 17.36 24.31 -14.31
C ASN A 279 16.55 24.09 -15.59
N CYS A 280 15.26 23.83 -15.42
CA CYS A 280 14.35 23.68 -16.54
C CYS A 280 13.99 25.05 -17.12
N ARG A 281 14.02 25.16 -18.47
CA ARG A 281 13.62 26.38 -19.18
C ARG A 281 14.41 27.63 -18.75
N GLY A 282 15.68 27.45 -18.32
CA GLY A 282 16.56 28.56 -17.91
C GLY A 282 16.27 29.15 -16.53
N THR A 283 15.36 28.57 -15.76
CA THR A 283 15.04 28.98 -14.38
C THR A 283 15.50 27.91 -13.41
N ARG A 284 16.29 28.32 -12.42
CA ARG A 284 16.70 27.41 -11.33
C ARG A 284 15.57 27.26 -10.33
N THR A 285 15.11 26.04 -10.12
CA THR A 285 14.07 25.69 -9.15
C THR A 285 14.61 24.74 -8.08
N LEU A 286 14.06 24.83 -6.87
CA LEU A 286 14.29 23.84 -5.81
C LEU A 286 13.36 22.64 -6.08
N ASN A 287 13.91 21.44 -6.22
CA ASN A 287 13.14 20.23 -6.43
C ASN A 287 12.36 19.87 -5.16
N MET A 288 11.16 19.34 -5.33
CA MET A 288 10.32 18.84 -4.22
C MET A 288 10.72 17.38 -3.90
N ILE A 289 11.92 17.22 -3.32
CA ILE A 289 12.48 15.89 -2.97
C ILE A 289 11.64 15.15 -1.93
N GLU A 290 10.74 15.84 -1.25
CA GLU A 290 9.81 15.30 -0.27
C GLU A 290 8.53 14.73 -0.91
N ASN A 291 8.33 14.93 -2.22
CA ASN A 291 7.15 14.42 -2.90
C ASN A 291 7.18 12.90 -3.04
N TYR A 292 6.06 12.25 -2.74
CA TYR A 292 5.94 10.80 -2.86
C TYR A 292 6.14 10.31 -4.30
N MET A 293 5.95 11.16 -5.32
CA MET A 293 6.16 10.83 -6.73
C MET A 293 7.59 11.13 -7.22
N ASP A 294 8.55 11.32 -6.34
CA ASP A 294 9.98 11.39 -6.63
C ASP A 294 10.70 10.07 -6.27
N TYR A 295 12.01 9.96 -6.52
CA TYR A 295 12.83 8.77 -6.29
C TYR A 295 13.78 8.87 -5.09
N THR A 296 13.57 9.84 -4.22
CA THR A 296 14.35 9.98 -2.98
C THR A 296 14.11 8.80 -2.03
N ALA A 297 14.98 8.68 -1.03
CA ALA A 297 14.79 7.69 0.04
C ALA A 297 13.45 7.89 0.77
N ASP A 298 12.83 6.81 1.21
CA ASP A 298 11.55 6.84 1.93
C ASP A 298 11.52 7.83 3.10
N SER A 299 12.64 7.95 3.84
CA SER A 299 12.76 8.86 4.99
C SER A 299 12.67 10.34 4.63
N CYS A 300 12.77 10.70 3.34
CA CYS A 300 12.66 12.07 2.86
C CYS A 300 11.24 12.46 2.44
N MET A 301 10.39 11.48 2.16
CA MET A 301 9.09 11.69 1.54
C MET A 301 7.99 11.92 2.57
N ASN A 302 7.16 12.95 2.34
CA ASN A 302 5.99 13.26 3.18
C ASN A 302 4.96 14.19 2.50
N ILE A 303 5.01 14.39 1.18
CA ILE A 303 4.13 15.36 0.50
C ILE A 303 3.42 14.73 -0.70
N PHE A 304 2.08 14.89 -0.73
CA PHE A 304 1.28 15.08 -1.94
C PHE A 304 0.82 16.54 -2.00
N THR A 305 0.67 17.09 -3.22
CA THR A 305 0.26 18.48 -3.44
C THR A 305 -1.24 18.64 -3.71
N ASN A 306 -1.75 19.89 -3.66
CA ASN A 306 -3.15 20.17 -3.96
C ASN A 306 -3.51 19.83 -5.41
N ASP A 307 -2.64 20.08 -6.38
CA ASP A 307 -2.88 19.72 -7.78
C ASP A 307 -2.83 18.21 -7.99
N GLN A 308 -1.94 17.49 -7.28
CA GLN A 308 -1.95 16.02 -7.26
C GLN A 308 -3.26 15.47 -6.68
N LYS A 309 -3.78 16.04 -5.58
CA LYS A 309 -5.11 15.69 -5.05
C LYS A 309 -6.20 15.93 -6.08
N SER A 310 -6.19 17.09 -6.72
CA SER A 310 -7.16 17.46 -7.75
C SER A 310 -7.15 16.46 -8.90
N ARG A 311 -5.95 16.07 -9.37
CA ARG A 311 -5.77 15.07 -10.42
C ARG A 311 -6.34 13.71 -10.00
N VAL A 312 -5.97 13.20 -8.83
CA VAL A 312 -6.48 11.93 -8.29
C VAL A 312 -8.00 11.93 -8.18
N ARG A 313 -8.60 13.00 -7.65
CA ARG A 313 -10.06 13.12 -7.53
C ARG A 313 -10.76 13.06 -8.89
N ALA A 314 -10.22 13.77 -9.89
CA ALA A 314 -10.76 13.71 -11.24
C ALA A 314 -10.66 12.30 -11.84
N ILE A 315 -9.55 11.59 -11.62
CA ILE A 315 -9.37 10.21 -12.09
C ILE A 315 -10.38 9.27 -11.43
N LEU A 316 -10.61 9.37 -10.13
CA LEU A 316 -11.63 8.58 -9.44
C LEU A 316 -13.04 8.79 -9.98
N GLU A 317 -13.31 9.92 -10.64
CA GLU A 317 -14.61 10.20 -11.27
C GLU A 317 -14.68 9.74 -12.73
N VAL A 318 -13.58 9.80 -13.48
CA VAL A 318 -13.58 9.50 -14.92
C VAL A 318 -13.20 8.06 -15.23
N SER A 319 -12.38 7.40 -14.40
CA SER A 319 -12.01 5.99 -14.54
C SER A 319 -13.15 5.10 -14.05
N LYS A 320 -13.65 4.22 -14.93
CA LYS A 320 -14.80 3.37 -14.61
C LYS A 320 -14.56 2.42 -13.43
N ARG A 321 -13.42 1.72 -13.42
CA ARG A 321 -13.07 0.79 -12.32
C ARG A 321 -12.82 1.52 -11.02
N ARG A 322 -12.03 2.60 -11.05
CA ARG A 322 -11.76 3.43 -9.87
C ARG A 322 -13.07 3.97 -9.27
N LYS A 323 -13.97 4.45 -10.14
CA LYS A 323 -15.29 4.93 -9.73
C LYS A 323 -16.16 3.83 -9.12
N ARG A 324 -16.20 2.64 -9.72
CA ARG A 324 -16.96 1.51 -9.16
C ARG A 324 -16.42 1.11 -7.80
N LEU A 325 -15.11 1.03 -7.64
CA LEU A 325 -14.44 0.68 -6.39
C LEU A 325 -14.86 1.60 -5.24
N ILE A 326 -14.89 2.92 -5.47
CA ILE A 326 -15.22 3.90 -4.43
C ILE A 326 -16.71 4.07 -4.20
N THR A 327 -17.57 3.67 -5.15
CA THR A 327 -19.04 3.77 -5.04
C THR A 327 -19.70 2.49 -4.56
N ASN A 328 -18.97 1.39 -4.46
CA ASN A 328 -19.50 0.11 -4.03
C ASN A 328 -19.84 0.12 -2.53
N SER A 329 -21.14 0.26 -2.22
CA SER A 329 -21.64 0.38 -0.86
C SER A 329 -21.53 -0.90 -0.03
N GLU A 330 -21.24 -2.06 -0.64
CA GLU A 330 -21.16 -3.35 0.07
C GLU A 330 -20.02 -3.39 1.10
N PHE A 331 -19.00 -2.53 0.93
CA PHE A 331 -17.79 -2.49 1.76
C PHE A 331 -17.72 -1.29 2.70
N ASN A 332 -18.71 -0.40 2.67
CA ASN A 332 -18.76 0.69 3.63
C ASN A 332 -19.23 0.14 4.99
N LEU A 333 -18.32 0.03 5.94
CA LEU A 333 -18.72 -0.12 7.34
C LEU A 333 -19.66 1.04 7.69
N PRO A 334 -20.77 0.80 8.42
CA PRO A 334 -21.62 1.89 8.86
C PRO A 334 -20.77 2.95 9.54
N GLN A 335 -20.87 4.20 9.09
CA GLN A 335 -20.08 5.31 9.64
C GLN A 335 -20.35 5.56 11.14
N THR A 336 -21.42 4.98 11.67
CA THR A 336 -21.87 5.11 13.05
C THR A 336 -21.30 4.04 13.99
N GLU A 337 -20.86 2.91 13.48
CA GLU A 337 -20.32 1.82 14.31
C GLU A 337 -18.80 1.76 14.17
N LYS A 338 -18.11 2.12 15.26
CA LYS A 338 -16.62 2.09 15.31
C LYS A 338 -16.08 0.70 15.61
N LEU A 339 -16.85 -0.12 16.32
CA LEU A 339 -16.49 -1.48 16.73
C LEU A 339 -17.62 -2.46 16.35
N ILE A 340 -17.32 -3.42 15.49
CA ILE A 340 -18.21 -4.55 15.19
C ILE A 340 -17.50 -5.84 15.56
N VAL A 341 -18.21 -6.76 16.21
CA VAL A 341 -17.70 -8.10 16.53
C VAL A 341 -18.60 -9.14 15.87
N LYS A 342 -18.05 -9.92 14.96
CA LYS A 342 -18.75 -11.03 14.28
C LYS A 342 -18.17 -12.34 14.78
N VAL A 343 -18.97 -13.15 15.46
CA VAL A 343 -18.62 -14.54 15.77
C VAL A 343 -18.89 -15.35 14.50
N LEU A 344 -17.84 -15.99 14.00
CA LEU A 344 -17.94 -16.86 12.83
C LEU A 344 -18.61 -18.15 13.31
N GLU A 345 -18.85 -19.11 12.62
CA GLU A 345 -19.47 -20.39 12.93
C GLU A 345 -19.59 -20.72 14.45
N ASN A 346 -20.80 -20.72 15.00
CA ASN A 346 -21.01 -20.86 16.46
C ASN A 346 -22.22 -21.78 16.77
N PRO A 347 -22.02 -23.04 17.17
CA PRO A 347 -20.75 -23.68 17.52
C PRO A 347 -19.85 -23.93 16.27
N SER A 348 -18.54 -23.77 16.43
CA SER A 348 -17.57 -23.97 15.35
C SER A 348 -17.37 -25.46 15.04
N SER A 349 -17.30 -25.82 13.76
CA SER A 349 -16.95 -27.16 13.26
C SER A 349 -15.44 -27.44 13.29
N THR A 350 -14.61 -26.40 13.41
CA THR A 350 -13.15 -26.51 13.46
C THR A 350 -12.62 -26.66 14.89
N ASP A 351 -11.32 -26.88 15.06
CA ASP A 351 -10.63 -26.93 16.35
C ASP A 351 -10.47 -25.55 17.02
N TYR A 352 -10.99 -24.49 16.39
CA TYR A 352 -10.90 -23.12 16.86
C TYR A 352 -12.28 -22.48 17.01
N LEU A 353 -12.46 -21.68 18.06
CA LEU A 353 -13.47 -20.63 18.08
C LEU A 353 -12.93 -19.40 17.36
N GLN A 354 -13.72 -18.85 16.46
CA GLN A 354 -13.28 -17.73 15.62
C GLN A 354 -14.25 -16.56 15.75
N PHE A 355 -13.69 -15.38 15.89
CA PHE A 355 -14.47 -14.14 15.81
C PHE A 355 -13.63 -13.03 15.17
N GLN A 356 -14.30 -12.17 14.44
CA GLN A 356 -13.73 -11.04 13.75
C GLN A 356 -14.04 -9.77 14.52
N ILE A 357 -13.01 -8.97 14.78
CA ILE A 357 -13.11 -7.64 15.34
C ILE A 357 -12.87 -6.67 14.18
N LEU A 358 -13.92 -5.94 13.80
CA LEU A 358 -13.88 -4.96 12.71
C LEU A 358 -13.85 -3.57 13.32
N LEU A 359 -12.91 -2.77 12.84
CA LEU A 359 -12.70 -1.39 13.24
C LEU A 359 -12.76 -0.50 11.98
N ASN A 360 -13.34 0.66 12.08
CA ASN A 360 -13.36 1.61 10.97
C ASN A 360 -12.04 2.40 10.81
N ALA A 361 -11.12 2.26 11.76
CA ALA A 361 -9.75 2.82 11.73
C ALA A 361 -8.85 2.00 12.65
N PHE A 362 -7.54 2.26 12.60
CA PHE A 362 -6.61 1.74 13.62
C PHE A 362 -7.00 2.25 14.99
N ALA A 363 -7.12 1.34 15.95
CA ALA A 363 -7.52 1.66 17.31
C ALA A 363 -6.94 0.69 18.34
N ASN A 364 -6.90 1.14 19.59
CA ASN A 364 -6.63 0.26 20.71
C ASN A 364 -7.88 -0.53 21.05
N PHE A 365 -7.75 -1.84 21.18
CA PHE A 365 -8.84 -2.66 21.67
C PHE A 365 -8.32 -3.80 22.55
N ASN A 366 -9.20 -4.34 23.38
CA ASN A 366 -8.97 -5.57 24.12
C ASN A 366 -10.17 -6.50 24.01
N TYR A 367 -9.91 -7.80 24.11
CA TYR A 367 -10.98 -8.77 24.30
C TYR A 367 -10.73 -9.62 25.54
N GLU A 368 -11.81 -10.09 26.11
CA GLU A 368 -11.82 -10.95 27.27
C GLU A 368 -12.87 -12.05 27.07
N ILE A 369 -12.52 -13.27 27.48
CA ILE A 369 -13.42 -14.43 27.43
C ILE A 369 -13.63 -14.91 28.87
N PHE A 370 -14.90 -15.05 29.25
CA PHE A 370 -15.35 -15.49 30.56
C PHE A 370 -16.09 -16.82 30.43
N ASP A 371 -15.94 -17.70 31.40
CA ASP A 371 -16.78 -18.90 31.52
C ASP A 371 -18.20 -18.56 31.97
N ALA A 372 -19.05 -19.57 32.09
CA ALA A 372 -20.44 -19.40 32.51
C ALA A 372 -20.59 -18.91 33.97
N SER A 373 -19.54 -19.01 34.79
CA SER A 373 -19.53 -18.50 36.19
C SER A 373 -19.09 -17.03 36.26
N GLY A 374 -18.64 -16.45 35.14
CA GLY A 374 -18.09 -15.11 35.09
C GLY A 374 -16.59 -15.04 35.40
N LYS A 375 -15.91 -16.17 35.51
CA LYS A 375 -14.46 -16.21 35.68
C LYS A 375 -13.79 -15.91 34.35
N GLN A 376 -12.85 -14.95 34.32
CA GLN A 376 -12.04 -14.62 33.14
C GLN A 376 -11.06 -15.76 32.85
N ILE A 377 -11.10 -16.27 31.64
CA ILE A 377 -10.27 -17.38 31.14
C ILE A 377 -9.15 -16.86 30.24
N ILE A 378 -9.47 -15.92 29.29
CA ILE A 378 -8.55 -15.38 28.32
C ILE A 378 -8.68 -13.85 28.28
N GLN A 379 -7.56 -13.17 28.10
CA GLN A 379 -7.50 -11.74 27.83
C GLN A 379 -6.37 -11.46 26.86
N ALA A 380 -6.61 -10.55 25.89
CA ALA A 380 -5.57 -9.96 25.07
C ALA A 380 -5.87 -8.49 24.78
N SER A 381 -4.81 -7.71 24.60
CA SER A 381 -4.88 -6.28 24.26
C SER A 381 -4.04 -5.99 23.03
N PHE A 382 -4.52 -5.09 22.20
CA PHE A 382 -3.88 -4.67 20.96
C PHE A 382 -3.84 -3.15 20.93
N GLU A 383 -2.68 -2.60 20.61
CA GLU A 383 -2.48 -1.17 20.48
C GLU A 383 -2.39 -0.81 18.99
N ASP A 384 -3.00 0.32 18.59
CA ASP A 384 -2.99 0.86 17.23
C ASP A 384 -3.13 -0.24 16.16
N SER A 385 -4.14 -1.07 16.33
CA SER A 385 -4.38 -2.28 15.53
C SER A 385 -5.53 -2.06 14.53
N PRO A 386 -5.43 -2.63 13.33
CA PRO A 386 -6.56 -2.72 12.41
C PRO A 386 -7.56 -3.80 12.88
N SER A 387 -8.61 -4.00 12.08
CA SER A 387 -9.51 -5.16 12.21
C SER A 387 -8.73 -6.48 12.30
N ARG A 388 -9.21 -7.42 13.12
CA ARG A 388 -8.53 -8.71 13.32
C ARG A 388 -9.49 -9.89 13.32
N LEU A 389 -9.01 -11.00 12.80
CA LEU A 389 -9.57 -12.33 13.05
C LEU A 389 -8.85 -12.93 14.28
N ILE A 390 -9.63 -13.30 15.28
CA ILE A 390 -9.13 -13.97 16.48
C ILE A 390 -9.53 -15.45 16.41
N GLN A 391 -8.54 -16.31 16.61
CA GLN A 391 -8.70 -17.77 16.65
C GLN A 391 -8.28 -18.28 18.02
N ILE A 392 -9.19 -18.88 18.75
CA ILE A 392 -8.94 -19.46 20.07
C ILE A 392 -9.00 -20.99 19.93
N PRO A 393 -7.90 -21.70 20.20
CA PRO A 393 -7.92 -23.16 20.21
C PRO A 393 -8.96 -23.68 21.21
N LYS A 394 -9.83 -24.58 20.80
CA LYS A 394 -10.84 -25.16 21.70
C LYS A 394 -10.22 -25.92 22.88
N ILE A 395 -9.01 -26.47 22.68
CA ILE A 395 -8.28 -27.16 23.76
C ILE A 395 -7.95 -26.23 24.94
N ASP A 396 -7.79 -24.92 24.68
CA ASP A 396 -7.50 -23.95 25.73
C ASP A 396 -8.74 -23.58 26.57
N LEU A 397 -9.92 -23.79 26.01
CA LEU A 397 -11.21 -23.46 26.67
C LEU A 397 -11.93 -24.67 27.24
N GLY A 398 -11.84 -25.82 26.55
CA GLY A 398 -12.68 -26.97 26.83
C GLY A 398 -14.12 -26.80 26.32
N LYS A 399 -14.98 -27.81 26.56
CA LYS A 399 -16.38 -27.77 26.15
C LYS A 399 -17.20 -26.85 27.07
N GLY A 400 -18.00 -25.98 26.49
CA GLY A 400 -18.82 -25.07 27.31
C GLY A 400 -19.34 -23.86 26.56
N ILE A 401 -20.04 -23.01 27.32
CA ILE A 401 -20.52 -21.71 26.86
C ILE A 401 -19.65 -20.63 27.49
N TYR A 402 -19.21 -19.70 26.69
CA TYR A 402 -18.33 -18.61 27.10
C TYR A 402 -18.94 -17.27 26.68
N ASN A 403 -18.64 -16.22 27.43
CA ASN A 403 -19.01 -14.86 27.12
C ASN A 403 -17.76 -14.09 26.63
N LEU A 404 -17.82 -13.56 25.40
CA LEU A 404 -16.82 -12.68 24.83
C LEU A 404 -17.20 -11.23 25.13
N ARG A 405 -16.28 -10.44 25.64
CA ARG A 405 -16.35 -8.99 25.74
C ARG A 405 -15.22 -8.40 24.91
N VAL A 406 -15.54 -7.48 23.99
CA VAL A 406 -14.55 -6.70 23.24
C VAL A 406 -14.79 -5.23 23.55
N LYS A 407 -13.72 -4.49 23.84
CA LYS A 407 -13.75 -3.06 24.12
C LYS A 407 -12.77 -2.31 23.24
N SER A 408 -13.23 -1.18 22.65
CA SER A 408 -12.39 -0.21 21.93
C SER A 408 -12.86 1.20 22.28
N GLY A 409 -12.01 1.99 22.95
CA GLY A 409 -12.41 3.29 23.50
C GLY A 409 -13.59 3.15 24.48
N GLU A 410 -14.67 3.87 24.21
CA GLU A 410 -15.92 3.80 25.02
C GLU A 410 -16.89 2.71 24.54
N GLU A 411 -16.60 2.06 23.40
CA GLU A 411 -17.48 1.04 22.83
C GLU A 411 -17.18 -0.33 23.41
N ILE A 412 -18.24 -1.06 23.75
CA ILE A 412 -18.16 -2.43 24.30
C ILE A 412 -19.19 -3.30 23.60
N VAL A 413 -18.73 -4.42 23.03
CA VAL A 413 -19.59 -5.42 22.40
C VAL A 413 -19.48 -6.74 23.15
N TYR A 414 -20.62 -7.40 23.36
CA TYR A 414 -20.71 -8.70 23.99
C TYR A 414 -21.24 -9.75 23.03
N ASN A 415 -20.62 -10.92 23.01
CA ASN A 415 -21.06 -12.07 22.24
C ASN A 415 -20.96 -13.35 23.07
N ARG A 416 -21.68 -14.40 22.63
CA ARG A 416 -21.59 -15.72 23.21
C ARG A 416 -20.83 -16.67 22.31
N LEU A 417 -19.91 -17.44 22.86
CA LEU A 417 -19.13 -18.46 22.16
C LEU A 417 -19.54 -19.84 22.70
N ILE A 418 -19.63 -20.84 21.82
CA ILE A 418 -19.96 -22.22 22.14
C ILE A 418 -18.83 -23.12 21.70
N SER A 419 -18.14 -23.77 22.65
CA SER A 419 -17.11 -24.78 22.41
C SER A 419 -17.69 -26.17 22.61
N GLN A 420 -17.66 -27.02 21.59
CA GLN A 420 -18.20 -28.40 21.59
C GLN A 420 -17.11 -29.46 21.47
#